data_00f6abe6f484f21966fd175dc772d9c2
#
_entry.id   00f6abe6f484f21966fd175dc772d9c2
#
_cell.length_a   1.000
_cell.length_b   1.000
_cell.length_c   1.000
_cell.angle_alpha   90.00
_cell.angle_beta   90.00
_cell.angle_gamma   90.00
#
_symmetry.space_group_name_H-M   'P 1'
#
loop_
_entity.id
_entity.type
_entity.pdbx_description
1 polymer ?
#
loop_
_entity_poly.entity_id
_entity_poly.type
_entity_poly.pdbx_seq_one_letter_code
_entity_poly.pdbx_strand_id
1 'polypeptide(L)'
;MSQTQVLALKWRPKNFSSLTGQDHVVRALTNALEQKRLHHAYLFTGTRGVGKTTIARILAKSLNCETGITTTPCGKCSACIEIDSGHFVDLVELDAASNTQVDNMRELLENALYAPTCARYKIYIIDEVHMLSKSAFNAMLKTLEEPPDHVKFVLATTEPQKIPITILSRCLQFNLKQIPPNLIAIHLKYVLEQEKISCDEASLQLLARASQGSMRDALSMLDQAIIFGKGKVEETGVHAMLGTIDQSYLYDLLEALAQKDGAQMLAVADAIEARSLSFDAALQELAGLFHRLALVQIVPQTINEDMPEHGQICSLAKKFMPEDLQLFYQIALHGRGDLGLAPDEYSGFTMALMRMLAFAPESSSENITVSCRPPSVIPKEKLPLFDGKVSKPNIKTEHVAPPALKVETALNTDSCTNQLNGNWAVLVNQLKLNGMTKMLAHHCEMKNFSTDNIELCVQAEHKHLLEKTYQDKINTALSEHFGKPVRLKFSVGSVTGMTPAELDTRERQAKQLQAIAAIETDPFVRELIDNFDAKLIISSIKPI
;
A
#
# COMPACT_ATOMS: atom_id res chain seq x y z
N MET A 1 -9.32 28.32 -36.67
CA MET A 1 -8.25 27.93 -35.71
C MET A 1 -8.71 26.66 -35.01
N SER A 2 -8.16 25.51 -35.40
CA SER A 2 -8.47 24.26 -34.69
C SER A 2 -7.90 24.37 -33.28
N GLN A 3 -8.80 24.38 -32.26
CA GLN A 3 -8.40 24.25 -30.87
C GLN A 3 -7.61 22.95 -30.77
N THR A 4 -6.35 23.04 -30.38
CA THR A 4 -5.47 21.89 -30.14
C THR A 4 -5.99 21.21 -28.88
N GLN A 5 -6.93 20.28 -29.02
CA GLN A 5 -7.39 19.47 -27.89
C GLN A 5 -6.34 18.41 -27.58
N VAL A 6 -6.06 18.21 -26.29
CA VAL A 6 -5.20 17.12 -25.78
C VAL A 6 -5.71 15.77 -26.30
N LEU A 7 -4.83 14.91 -26.82
CA LEU A 7 -5.19 13.62 -27.41
C LEU A 7 -6.01 12.74 -26.46
N ALA A 8 -5.69 12.76 -25.17
CA ALA A 8 -6.43 12.02 -24.16
C ALA A 8 -7.91 12.43 -24.05
N LEU A 9 -8.27 13.66 -24.42
CA LEU A 9 -9.65 14.12 -24.46
C LEU A 9 -10.30 13.86 -25.83
N LYS A 10 -9.58 14.15 -26.92
CA LYS A 10 -10.05 13.98 -28.32
C LYS A 10 -10.36 12.51 -28.61
N TRP A 11 -9.49 11.59 -28.19
CA TRP A 11 -9.58 10.15 -28.44
C TRP A 11 -10.25 9.37 -27.31
N ARG A 12 -10.99 10.06 -26.43
CA ARG A 12 -11.77 9.39 -25.39
C ARG A 12 -12.84 8.51 -26.02
N PRO A 13 -12.89 7.19 -25.69
CA PRO A 13 -13.88 6.27 -26.23
C PRO A 13 -15.32 6.75 -26.01
N LYS A 14 -16.12 6.72 -27.06
CA LYS A 14 -17.52 7.17 -27.03
C LYS A 14 -18.52 6.03 -26.96
N ASN A 15 -18.09 4.81 -27.28
CA ASN A 15 -18.90 3.58 -27.30
C ASN A 15 -18.14 2.45 -26.64
N PHE A 16 -18.84 1.40 -26.22
CA PHE A 16 -18.23 0.20 -25.64
C PHE A 16 -17.28 -0.51 -26.62
N SER A 17 -17.58 -0.52 -27.92
CA SER A 17 -16.74 -1.14 -28.94
C SER A 17 -15.39 -0.45 -29.17
N SER A 18 -15.25 0.81 -28.77
CA SER A 18 -14.00 1.56 -28.90
C SER A 18 -13.12 1.48 -27.65
N LEU A 19 -13.58 0.77 -26.62
CA LEU A 19 -12.78 0.53 -25.41
C LEU A 19 -11.74 -0.56 -25.66
N THR A 20 -10.50 -0.29 -25.28
CA THR A 20 -9.40 -1.22 -25.44
C THR A 20 -9.12 -1.95 -24.14
N GLY A 21 -9.01 -3.29 -24.18
CA GLY A 21 -8.50 -4.11 -23.08
C GLY A 21 -9.45 -4.37 -21.91
N GLN A 22 -10.75 -4.01 -22.02
CA GLN A 22 -11.76 -4.20 -20.97
C GLN A 22 -12.94 -5.10 -21.41
N ASP A 23 -12.70 -6.09 -22.26
CA ASP A 23 -13.73 -6.92 -22.89
C ASP A 23 -14.67 -7.61 -21.90
N HIS A 24 -14.14 -8.04 -20.75
CA HIS A 24 -14.91 -8.69 -19.70
C HIS A 24 -15.97 -7.77 -19.07
N VAL A 25 -15.62 -6.49 -18.83
CA VAL A 25 -16.54 -5.48 -18.28
C VAL A 25 -17.55 -5.08 -19.35
N VAL A 26 -17.08 -4.83 -20.57
CA VAL A 26 -17.93 -4.49 -21.72
C VAL A 26 -18.98 -5.58 -21.95
N ARG A 27 -18.59 -6.85 -21.99
CA ARG A 27 -19.51 -7.98 -22.16
C ARG A 27 -20.56 -8.04 -21.06
N ALA A 28 -20.16 -7.87 -19.81
CA ALA A 28 -21.07 -7.93 -18.68
C ALA A 28 -22.07 -6.75 -18.68
N LEU A 29 -21.63 -5.54 -18.99
CA LEU A 29 -22.50 -4.37 -19.11
C LEU A 29 -23.45 -4.48 -20.30
N THR A 30 -22.97 -4.96 -21.45
CA THR A 30 -23.79 -5.21 -22.64
C THR A 30 -24.92 -6.20 -22.33
N ASN A 31 -24.60 -7.33 -21.72
CA ASN A 31 -25.60 -8.32 -21.31
C ASN A 31 -26.63 -7.74 -20.34
N ALA A 32 -26.19 -6.93 -19.37
CA ALA A 32 -27.09 -6.29 -18.40
C ALA A 32 -28.06 -5.30 -19.07
N LEU A 33 -27.56 -4.52 -20.03
CA LEU A 33 -28.37 -3.58 -20.82
C LEU A 33 -29.38 -4.30 -21.72
N GLU A 34 -28.97 -5.34 -22.44
CA GLU A 34 -29.83 -6.13 -23.33
C GLU A 34 -30.93 -6.85 -22.57
N GLN A 35 -30.61 -7.43 -21.40
CA GLN A 35 -31.60 -8.10 -20.54
C GLN A 35 -32.42 -7.14 -19.70
N LYS A 36 -32.16 -5.83 -19.78
CA LYS A 36 -32.78 -4.77 -18.95
C LYS A 36 -32.66 -5.04 -17.44
N ARG A 37 -31.61 -5.74 -17.03
CA ARG A 37 -31.26 -5.98 -15.62
C ARG A 37 -30.35 -4.89 -15.11
N LEU A 38 -30.94 -3.71 -14.88
CA LEU A 38 -30.23 -2.51 -14.48
C LEU A 38 -30.14 -2.42 -12.96
N HIS A 39 -28.94 -2.47 -12.44
CA HIS A 39 -28.69 -2.22 -11.02
C HIS A 39 -28.81 -0.73 -10.70
N HIS A 40 -29.09 -0.38 -9.43
CA HIS A 40 -29.14 1.02 -8.99
C HIS A 40 -27.76 1.62 -8.74
N ALA A 41 -26.76 0.80 -8.42
CA ALA A 41 -25.42 1.25 -8.13
C ALA A 41 -24.35 0.35 -8.79
N TYR A 42 -23.40 0.97 -9.47
CA TYR A 42 -22.24 0.35 -10.12
C TYR A 42 -20.98 0.85 -9.46
N LEU A 43 -20.00 -0.03 -9.24
CA LEU A 43 -18.69 0.34 -8.72
C LEU A 43 -17.61 -0.13 -9.69
N PHE A 44 -16.87 0.82 -10.27
CA PHE A 44 -15.71 0.54 -11.12
C PHE A 44 -14.43 0.68 -10.29
N THR A 45 -13.67 -0.39 -10.18
CA THR A 45 -12.38 -0.43 -9.49
C THR A 45 -11.23 -0.61 -10.48
N GLY A 46 -10.05 -0.16 -10.16
CA GLY A 46 -8.85 -0.32 -10.99
C GLY A 46 -7.91 0.87 -10.92
N THR A 47 -6.70 0.72 -11.45
CA THR A 47 -5.67 1.77 -11.44
C THR A 47 -6.11 3.04 -12.17
N ARG A 48 -5.39 4.14 -11.96
CA ARG A 48 -5.66 5.41 -12.66
C ARG A 48 -5.49 5.23 -14.17
N GLY A 49 -6.32 5.91 -14.94
CA GLY A 49 -6.18 6.00 -16.41
C GLY A 49 -6.63 4.77 -17.22
N VAL A 50 -7.18 3.71 -16.58
CA VAL A 50 -7.67 2.49 -17.25
C VAL A 50 -9.06 2.63 -17.87
N GLY A 51 -9.74 3.78 -17.69
CA GLY A 51 -11.02 4.07 -18.32
C GLY A 51 -12.25 4.04 -17.41
N LYS A 52 -12.12 4.06 -16.08
CA LYS A 52 -13.24 4.04 -15.11
C LYS A 52 -14.32 5.10 -15.43
N THR A 53 -13.93 6.37 -15.46
CA THR A 53 -14.84 7.49 -15.75
C THR A 53 -15.35 7.46 -17.20
N THR A 54 -14.57 6.92 -18.14
CA THR A 54 -14.99 6.73 -19.53
C THR A 54 -16.12 5.72 -19.64
N ILE A 55 -15.99 4.55 -19.02
CA ILE A 55 -17.05 3.53 -18.96
C ILE A 55 -18.30 4.08 -18.27
N ALA A 56 -18.12 4.85 -17.18
CA ALA A 56 -19.23 5.50 -16.48
C ALA A 56 -20.04 6.41 -17.41
N ARG A 57 -19.37 7.24 -18.21
CA ARG A 57 -20.04 8.12 -19.18
C ARG A 57 -20.68 7.36 -20.34
N ILE A 58 -20.05 6.29 -20.86
CA ILE A 58 -20.65 5.42 -21.88
C ILE A 58 -21.92 4.75 -21.32
N LEU A 59 -21.87 4.27 -20.08
CA LEU A 59 -23.05 3.69 -19.43
C LEU A 59 -24.17 4.74 -19.26
N ALA A 60 -23.83 5.99 -18.86
CA ALA A 60 -24.78 7.08 -18.78
C ALA A 60 -25.47 7.37 -20.13
N LYS A 61 -24.70 7.39 -21.22
CA LYS A 61 -25.25 7.52 -22.58
C LYS A 61 -26.13 6.35 -22.96
N SER A 62 -25.74 5.13 -22.62
CA SER A 62 -26.49 3.91 -22.93
C SER A 62 -27.84 3.87 -22.21
N LEU A 63 -27.93 4.44 -21.01
CA LEU A 63 -29.18 4.52 -20.23
C LEU A 63 -30.10 5.65 -20.70
N ASN A 64 -29.54 6.80 -21.10
CA ASN A 64 -30.30 8.02 -21.38
C ASN A 64 -30.40 8.37 -22.89
N CYS A 65 -29.86 7.54 -23.80
CA CYS A 65 -29.98 7.81 -25.22
C CYS A 65 -31.45 7.84 -25.65
N GLU A 66 -31.84 8.82 -26.47
CA GLU A 66 -33.24 9.01 -26.92
C GLU A 66 -33.77 7.78 -27.68
N THR A 67 -32.90 7.01 -28.35
CA THR A 67 -33.29 5.77 -29.06
C THR A 67 -33.74 4.65 -28.13
N GLY A 68 -33.53 4.80 -26.82
CA GLY A 68 -33.84 3.79 -25.82
C GLY A 68 -32.63 3.37 -25.01
N ILE A 69 -32.83 2.42 -24.07
CA ILE A 69 -31.73 1.76 -23.39
C ILE A 69 -31.05 0.86 -24.42
N THR A 70 -29.77 1.14 -24.70
CA THR A 70 -29.03 0.48 -25.78
C THR A 70 -27.57 0.25 -25.42
N THR A 71 -26.98 -0.79 -25.97
CA THR A 71 -25.54 -1.07 -25.87
C THR A 71 -24.71 -0.17 -26.78
N THR A 72 -25.36 0.40 -27.83
CA THR A 72 -24.74 1.28 -28.82
C THR A 72 -25.43 2.64 -28.82
N PRO A 73 -25.05 3.58 -27.93
CA PRO A 73 -25.63 4.92 -27.91
C PRO A 73 -25.42 5.63 -29.25
N CYS A 74 -26.45 6.34 -29.74
CA CYS A 74 -26.46 6.89 -31.09
C CYS A 74 -25.39 7.98 -31.34
N GLY A 75 -24.91 8.66 -30.28
CA GLY A 75 -23.90 9.71 -30.36
C GLY A 75 -24.34 11.01 -31.05
N LYS A 76 -25.63 11.11 -31.46
CA LYS A 76 -26.16 12.24 -32.24
C LYS A 76 -27.32 12.97 -31.58
N CYS A 77 -28.03 12.34 -30.64
CA CYS A 77 -29.13 12.96 -29.90
C CYS A 77 -28.62 13.96 -28.87
N SER A 78 -29.51 14.85 -28.38
CA SER A 78 -29.15 15.89 -27.40
C SER A 78 -28.47 15.30 -26.16
N ALA A 79 -29.05 14.26 -25.57
CA ALA A 79 -28.50 13.59 -24.41
C ALA A 79 -27.07 13.03 -24.65
N CYS A 80 -26.82 12.40 -25.82
CA CYS A 80 -25.49 11.88 -26.12
C CYS A 80 -24.44 12.98 -26.29
N ILE A 81 -24.79 14.08 -26.97
CA ILE A 81 -23.89 15.21 -27.20
C ILE A 81 -23.59 15.95 -25.90
N GLU A 82 -24.60 16.22 -25.09
CA GLU A 82 -24.46 16.94 -23.83
C GLU A 82 -23.69 16.12 -22.78
N ILE A 83 -23.88 14.79 -22.73
CA ILE A 83 -23.08 13.91 -21.87
C ILE A 83 -21.61 13.91 -22.31
N ASP A 84 -21.33 13.87 -23.62
CA ASP A 84 -19.95 13.94 -24.12
C ASP A 84 -19.29 15.28 -23.82
N SER A 85 -20.06 16.40 -23.89
CA SER A 85 -19.59 17.75 -23.54
C SER A 85 -19.56 18.02 -22.01
N GLY A 86 -20.19 17.18 -21.20
CA GLY A 86 -20.23 17.31 -19.74
C GLY A 86 -21.26 18.35 -19.23
N HIS A 87 -22.26 18.71 -20.04
CA HIS A 87 -23.27 19.73 -19.70
C HIS A 87 -24.69 19.15 -19.54
N PHE A 88 -24.83 17.84 -19.48
CA PHE A 88 -26.13 17.20 -19.35
C PHE A 88 -26.69 17.37 -17.93
N VAL A 89 -27.89 17.97 -17.83
CA VAL A 89 -28.49 18.38 -16.54
C VAL A 89 -28.74 17.20 -15.59
N ASP A 90 -29.18 16.05 -16.12
CA ASP A 90 -29.48 14.86 -15.33
C ASP A 90 -28.25 13.93 -15.13
N LEU A 91 -27.03 14.38 -15.51
CA LEU A 91 -25.77 13.73 -15.21
C LEU A 91 -24.93 14.62 -14.30
N VAL A 92 -24.84 14.24 -13.05
CA VAL A 92 -23.99 14.93 -12.06
C VAL A 92 -22.69 14.16 -11.92
N GLU A 93 -21.58 14.78 -12.33
CA GLU A 93 -20.23 14.21 -12.20
C GLU A 93 -19.45 14.96 -11.11
N LEU A 94 -19.00 14.22 -10.12
CA LEU A 94 -18.29 14.73 -8.95
C LEU A 94 -16.97 13.99 -8.79
N ASP A 95 -15.93 14.75 -8.52
CA ASP A 95 -14.67 14.21 -8.01
C ASP A 95 -14.70 14.29 -6.47
N ALA A 96 -14.67 13.15 -5.80
CA ALA A 96 -14.70 13.08 -4.34
C ALA A 96 -13.45 13.72 -3.70
N ALA A 97 -12.33 13.81 -4.42
CA ALA A 97 -11.11 14.47 -3.92
C ALA A 97 -11.32 15.99 -3.73
N SER A 98 -12.12 16.62 -4.59
CA SER A 98 -12.47 18.04 -4.50
C SER A 98 -13.73 18.30 -3.64
N ASN A 99 -14.56 17.30 -3.41
CA ASN A 99 -15.86 17.40 -2.73
C ASN A 99 -15.95 16.46 -1.51
N THR A 100 -15.01 16.59 -0.59
CA THR A 100 -14.94 15.73 0.62
C THR A 100 -15.97 16.07 1.68
N GLN A 101 -16.64 17.25 1.60
CA GLN A 101 -17.53 17.75 2.63
C GLN A 101 -18.88 17.01 2.63
N VAL A 102 -19.39 16.77 3.84
CA VAL A 102 -20.64 16.03 4.07
C VAL A 102 -21.85 16.79 3.54
N ASP A 103 -21.82 18.10 3.65
CA ASP A 103 -22.97 18.96 3.28
C ASP A 103 -23.21 18.95 1.77
N ASN A 104 -22.15 18.99 0.96
CA ASN A 104 -22.25 18.84 -0.49
C ASN A 104 -22.87 17.48 -0.88
N MET A 105 -22.49 16.42 -0.18
CA MET A 105 -23.04 15.08 -0.43
C MET A 105 -24.50 15.00 -0.01
N ARG A 106 -24.91 15.63 1.11
CA ARG A 106 -26.32 15.68 1.54
C ARG A 106 -27.19 16.41 0.54
N GLU A 107 -26.77 17.59 0.11
CA GLU A 107 -27.49 18.38 -0.92
C GLU A 107 -27.67 17.57 -2.21
N LEU A 108 -26.62 16.85 -2.63
CA LEU A 108 -26.67 15.98 -3.80
C LEU A 108 -27.68 14.84 -3.64
N LEU A 109 -27.72 14.21 -2.45
CA LEU A 109 -28.66 13.14 -2.16
C LEU A 109 -30.10 13.64 -2.00
N GLU A 110 -30.31 14.82 -1.45
CA GLU A 110 -31.63 15.48 -1.41
C GLU A 110 -32.11 15.79 -2.83
N ASN A 111 -31.22 16.27 -3.69
CA ASN A 111 -31.52 16.47 -5.11
C ASN A 111 -31.81 15.16 -5.86
N ALA A 112 -31.31 14.01 -5.38
CA ALA A 112 -31.58 12.70 -5.98
C ALA A 112 -33.05 12.25 -5.80
N LEU A 113 -33.76 12.77 -4.81
CA LEU A 113 -35.16 12.44 -4.58
C LEU A 113 -36.11 13.00 -5.67
N TYR A 114 -35.70 14.06 -6.35
CA TYR A 114 -36.50 14.68 -7.41
C TYR A 114 -36.31 13.93 -8.74
N ALA A 115 -37.41 13.81 -9.48
CA ALA A 115 -37.43 13.21 -10.80
C ALA A 115 -36.44 13.89 -11.77
N PRO A 116 -35.90 13.17 -12.77
CA PRO A 116 -35.05 13.78 -13.79
C PRO A 116 -35.81 14.80 -14.62
N THR A 117 -35.11 15.81 -15.14
CA THR A 117 -35.70 16.91 -15.88
C THR A 117 -36.04 16.52 -17.32
N CYS A 118 -35.14 15.86 -18.01
CA CYS A 118 -35.27 15.49 -19.42
C CYS A 118 -34.87 14.05 -19.74
N ALA A 119 -34.17 13.39 -18.81
CA ALA A 119 -33.65 12.03 -19.00
C ALA A 119 -34.62 10.94 -18.48
N ARG A 120 -34.29 9.66 -18.78
CA ARG A 120 -34.97 8.51 -18.15
C ARG A 120 -34.43 8.27 -16.75
N TYR A 121 -33.13 8.46 -16.57
CA TYR A 121 -32.43 8.24 -15.30
C TYR A 121 -31.60 9.46 -14.94
N LYS A 122 -31.64 9.84 -13.67
CA LYS A 122 -30.71 10.79 -13.08
C LYS A 122 -29.49 10.02 -12.62
N ILE A 123 -28.32 10.36 -13.16
CA ILE A 123 -27.08 9.57 -12.98
C ILE A 123 -26.08 10.40 -12.21
N TYR A 124 -25.54 9.79 -11.16
CA TYR A 124 -24.49 10.36 -10.33
C TYR A 124 -23.20 9.59 -10.53
N ILE A 125 -22.21 10.21 -11.18
CA ILE A 125 -20.85 9.67 -11.31
C ILE A 125 -20.01 10.29 -10.20
N ILE A 126 -19.50 9.45 -9.29
CA ILE A 126 -18.62 9.87 -8.20
C ILE A 126 -17.26 9.21 -8.43
N ASP A 127 -16.30 10.02 -8.86
CA ASP A 127 -14.93 9.56 -9.10
C ASP A 127 -14.10 9.64 -7.81
N GLU A 128 -13.13 8.74 -7.67
CA GLU A 128 -12.28 8.55 -6.49
C GLU A 128 -13.07 8.52 -5.17
N VAL A 129 -14.18 7.77 -5.17
CA VAL A 129 -15.14 7.72 -4.06
C VAL A 129 -14.51 7.37 -2.70
N HIS A 130 -13.34 6.72 -2.68
CA HIS A 130 -12.60 6.41 -1.45
C HIS A 130 -12.12 7.66 -0.69
N MET A 131 -12.12 8.84 -1.32
CA MET A 131 -11.76 10.12 -0.71
C MET A 131 -12.92 10.74 0.11
N LEU A 132 -14.12 10.19 0.02
CA LEU A 132 -15.26 10.66 0.81
C LEU A 132 -15.03 10.44 2.31
N SER A 133 -15.51 11.36 3.12
CA SER A 133 -15.52 11.22 4.58
C SER A 133 -16.46 10.08 5.02
N LYS A 134 -16.21 9.51 6.21
CA LYS A 134 -17.07 8.45 6.78
C LYS A 134 -18.52 8.90 6.92
N SER A 135 -18.75 10.17 7.22
CA SER A 135 -20.08 10.78 7.35
C SER A 135 -20.79 10.94 6.00
N ALA A 136 -20.05 11.25 4.91
CA ALA A 136 -20.59 11.28 3.55
C ALA A 136 -20.96 9.87 3.07
N PHE A 137 -20.15 8.85 3.35
CA PHE A 137 -20.51 7.46 3.10
C PHE A 137 -21.80 7.05 3.82
N ASN A 138 -21.92 7.39 5.11
CA ASN A 138 -23.13 7.08 5.88
C ASN A 138 -24.38 7.77 5.35
N ALA A 139 -24.27 9.00 4.86
CA ALA A 139 -25.38 9.69 4.21
C ALA A 139 -25.84 8.95 2.93
N MET A 140 -24.88 8.46 2.14
CA MET A 140 -25.18 7.74 0.89
C MET A 140 -25.82 6.34 1.12
N LEU A 141 -25.53 5.69 2.27
CA LEU A 141 -26.05 4.35 2.59
C LEU A 141 -27.57 4.29 2.51
N LYS A 142 -28.28 5.30 3.06
CA LYS A 142 -29.74 5.34 3.07
C LYS A 142 -30.33 5.30 1.65
N THR A 143 -29.76 6.10 0.75
CA THR A 143 -30.19 6.15 -0.65
C THR A 143 -29.79 4.91 -1.46
N LEU A 144 -28.69 4.22 -1.06
CA LEU A 144 -28.30 2.96 -1.68
C LEU A 144 -29.14 1.76 -1.18
N GLU A 145 -29.73 1.84 0.02
CA GLU A 145 -30.63 0.82 0.57
C GLU A 145 -32.01 0.91 -0.05
N GLU A 146 -32.53 2.13 -0.17
CA GLU A 146 -33.83 2.42 -0.74
C GLU A 146 -33.70 3.40 -1.91
N PRO A 147 -33.14 2.95 -3.05
CA PRO A 147 -32.86 3.82 -4.18
C PRO A 147 -34.15 4.20 -4.92
N PRO A 148 -34.35 5.47 -5.28
CA PRO A 148 -35.42 5.84 -6.20
C PRO A 148 -35.20 5.16 -7.56
N ASP A 149 -36.27 4.68 -8.21
CA ASP A 149 -36.20 3.92 -9.48
C ASP A 149 -35.48 4.70 -10.60
N HIS A 150 -35.63 6.01 -10.60
CA HIS A 150 -35.05 6.91 -11.59
C HIS A 150 -33.59 7.27 -11.33
N VAL A 151 -32.97 6.84 -10.21
CA VAL A 151 -31.60 7.21 -9.85
C VAL A 151 -30.64 6.04 -10.14
N LYS A 152 -29.48 6.37 -10.69
CA LYS A 152 -28.37 5.42 -10.88
C LYS A 152 -27.08 6.03 -10.35
N PHE A 153 -26.40 5.29 -9.46
CA PHE A 153 -25.08 5.66 -8.96
C PHE A 153 -24.00 4.91 -9.73
N VAL A 154 -22.97 5.63 -10.13
CA VAL A 154 -21.79 5.06 -10.77
C VAL A 154 -20.56 5.55 -10.00
N LEU A 155 -20.04 4.67 -9.16
CA LEU A 155 -18.91 4.94 -8.29
C LEU A 155 -17.63 4.48 -8.96
N ALA A 156 -16.56 5.25 -8.87
CA ALA A 156 -15.25 4.87 -9.37
C ALA A 156 -14.18 5.05 -8.28
N THR A 157 -13.23 4.12 -8.20
CA THR A 157 -12.14 4.17 -7.22
C THR A 157 -10.88 3.50 -7.71
N THR A 158 -9.74 4.01 -7.27
CA THR A 158 -8.44 3.35 -7.39
C THR A 158 -8.16 2.41 -6.23
N GLU A 159 -8.79 2.62 -5.07
CA GLU A 159 -8.52 1.90 -3.83
C GLU A 159 -9.80 1.29 -3.23
N PRO A 160 -10.22 0.10 -3.71
CA PRO A 160 -11.45 -0.54 -3.22
C PRO A 160 -11.37 -0.94 -1.74
N GLN A 161 -10.18 -1.20 -1.21
CA GLN A 161 -9.97 -1.57 0.20
C GLN A 161 -10.32 -0.45 1.19
N LYS A 162 -10.35 0.81 0.75
CA LYS A 162 -10.76 1.96 1.59
C LYS A 162 -12.26 2.16 1.64
N ILE A 163 -13.04 1.48 0.79
CA ILE A 163 -14.49 1.62 0.75
C ILE A 163 -15.13 0.72 1.83
N PRO A 164 -16.10 1.24 2.62
CA PRO A 164 -16.83 0.43 3.59
C PRO A 164 -17.53 -0.76 2.94
N ILE A 165 -17.47 -1.92 3.61
CA ILE A 165 -18.07 -3.17 3.12
C ILE A 165 -19.60 -3.05 2.93
N THR A 166 -20.23 -2.15 3.70
CA THR A 166 -21.66 -1.82 3.60
C THR A 166 -22.04 -1.21 2.25
N ILE A 167 -21.13 -0.41 1.63
CA ILE A 167 -21.30 0.13 0.28
C ILE A 167 -21.03 -0.95 -0.76
N LEU A 168 -19.91 -1.70 -0.58
CA LEU A 168 -19.50 -2.76 -1.51
C LEU A 168 -20.60 -3.80 -1.71
N SER A 169 -21.33 -4.17 -0.65
CA SER A 169 -22.40 -5.17 -0.71
C SER A 169 -23.66 -4.70 -1.46
N ARG A 170 -23.82 -3.38 -1.71
CA ARG A 170 -24.97 -2.78 -2.39
C ARG A 170 -24.65 -2.32 -3.81
N CYS A 171 -23.41 -2.51 -4.25
CA CYS A 171 -22.96 -2.12 -5.58
C CYS A 171 -22.62 -3.33 -6.45
N LEU A 172 -22.95 -3.28 -7.73
CA LEU A 172 -22.44 -4.21 -8.70
C LEU A 172 -21.01 -3.82 -9.07
N GLN A 173 -20.03 -4.69 -8.70
CA GLN A 173 -18.61 -4.36 -8.80
C GLN A 173 -18.02 -4.85 -10.12
N PHE A 174 -17.22 -3.97 -10.76
CA PHE A 174 -16.46 -4.27 -11.97
C PHE A 174 -14.99 -3.87 -11.76
N ASN A 175 -14.10 -4.84 -11.87
CA ASN A 175 -12.67 -4.60 -11.76
C ASN A 175 -12.07 -4.40 -13.15
N LEU A 176 -11.58 -3.19 -13.43
CA LEU A 176 -10.86 -2.85 -14.65
C LEU A 176 -9.39 -3.25 -14.49
N LYS A 177 -8.88 -3.96 -15.47
CA LYS A 177 -7.48 -4.42 -15.49
C LYS A 177 -6.59 -3.36 -16.13
N GLN A 178 -5.31 -3.41 -15.78
CA GLN A 178 -4.28 -2.67 -16.53
C GLN A 178 -4.26 -3.16 -17.98
N ILE A 179 -4.08 -2.23 -18.89
CA ILE A 179 -4.05 -2.54 -20.31
C ILE A 179 -2.65 -3.05 -20.66
N PRO A 180 -2.53 -4.22 -21.31
CA PRO A 180 -1.24 -4.74 -21.75
C PRO A 180 -0.51 -3.74 -22.66
N PRO A 181 0.82 -3.58 -22.53
CA PRO A 181 1.60 -2.62 -23.33
C PRO A 181 1.43 -2.79 -24.85
N ASN A 182 1.32 -4.04 -25.31
CA ASN A 182 1.10 -4.31 -26.74
C ASN A 182 -0.21 -3.71 -27.26
N LEU A 183 -1.30 -3.78 -26.47
CA LEU A 183 -2.58 -3.19 -26.85
C LEU A 183 -2.53 -1.66 -26.81
N ILE A 184 -1.77 -1.09 -25.88
CA ILE A 184 -1.53 0.36 -25.82
C ILE A 184 -0.75 0.81 -27.07
N ALA A 185 0.34 0.13 -27.44
CA ALA A 185 1.14 0.45 -28.62
C ALA A 185 0.30 0.41 -29.91
N ILE A 186 -0.55 -0.60 -30.08
CA ILE A 186 -1.48 -0.72 -31.21
C ILE A 186 -2.46 0.47 -31.23
N HIS A 187 -3.00 0.86 -30.08
CA HIS A 187 -3.92 1.98 -30.01
C HIS A 187 -3.22 3.32 -30.29
N LEU A 188 -2.01 3.54 -29.76
CA LEU A 188 -1.20 4.73 -30.06
C LEU A 188 -0.88 4.83 -31.56
N LYS A 189 -0.52 3.70 -32.18
CA LYS A 189 -0.29 3.63 -33.64
C LYS A 189 -1.53 4.05 -34.42
N TYR A 190 -2.70 3.51 -34.07
CA TYR A 190 -3.97 3.89 -34.69
C TYR A 190 -4.25 5.41 -34.54
N VAL A 191 -4.02 5.98 -33.38
CA VAL A 191 -4.23 7.41 -33.12
C VAL A 191 -3.30 8.24 -34.00
N LEU A 192 -2.00 7.91 -34.10
CA LEU A 192 -1.04 8.64 -34.93
C LEU A 192 -1.33 8.54 -36.41
N GLU A 193 -1.80 7.39 -36.89
CA GLU A 193 -2.26 7.22 -38.29
C GLU A 193 -3.41 8.16 -38.63
N GLN A 194 -4.38 8.30 -37.67
CA GLN A 194 -5.51 9.23 -37.85
C GLN A 194 -5.08 10.70 -37.81
N GLU A 195 -4.08 11.04 -36.98
CA GLU A 195 -3.50 12.39 -36.89
C GLU A 195 -2.47 12.66 -37.98
N LYS A 196 -2.13 11.66 -38.80
CA LYS A 196 -1.13 11.74 -39.90
C LYS A 196 0.27 12.13 -39.43
N ILE A 197 0.68 11.59 -38.30
CA ILE A 197 1.98 11.82 -37.68
C ILE A 197 2.84 10.57 -37.88
N SER A 198 4.10 10.78 -38.35
CA SER A 198 5.05 9.69 -38.51
C SER A 198 5.60 9.22 -37.17
N CYS A 199 5.73 7.91 -36.99
CA CYS A 199 6.22 7.31 -35.76
C CYS A 199 7.04 6.06 -36.04
N ASP A 200 7.97 5.76 -35.14
CA ASP A 200 8.72 4.52 -35.08
C ASP A 200 8.03 3.53 -34.14
N GLU A 201 8.06 2.26 -34.46
CA GLU A 201 7.42 1.22 -33.66
C GLU A 201 8.08 1.05 -32.28
N ALA A 202 9.41 1.22 -32.22
CA ALA A 202 10.17 1.21 -30.98
C ALA A 202 9.71 2.33 -30.01
N SER A 203 9.51 3.55 -30.53
CA SER A 203 9.02 4.68 -29.75
C SER A 203 7.66 4.42 -29.12
N LEU A 204 6.74 3.75 -29.83
CA LEU A 204 5.41 3.40 -29.31
C LEU A 204 5.47 2.34 -28.21
N GLN A 205 6.37 1.38 -28.34
CA GLN A 205 6.58 0.38 -27.29
C GLN A 205 7.17 0.99 -26.01
N LEU A 206 8.08 1.96 -26.15
CA LEU A 206 8.63 2.70 -25.00
C LEU A 206 7.52 3.49 -24.28
N LEU A 207 6.71 4.24 -25.00
CA LEU A 207 5.58 4.98 -24.43
C LEU A 207 4.56 4.03 -23.75
N ALA A 208 4.27 2.90 -24.39
CA ALA A 208 3.36 1.91 -23.85
C ALA A 208 3.89 1.27 -22.55
N ARG A 209 5.18 0.99 -22.44
CA ARG A 209 5.81 0.51 -21.21
C ARG A 209 5.81 1.58 -20.11
N ALA A 210 6.20 2.81 -20.46
CA ALA A 210 6.26 3.95 -19.54
C ALA A 210 4.88 4.28 -18.92
N SER A 211 3.79 4.04 -19.67
CA SER A 211 2.42 4.31 -19.22
C SER A 211 1.89 3.34 -18.15
N GLN A 212 2.60 2.26 -17.83
CA GLN A 212 2.24 1.28 -16.79
C GLN A 212 0.79 0.78 -16.86
N GLY A 213 0.27 0.59 -18.08
CA GLY A 213 -1.08 0.10 -18.31
C GLY A 213 -2.18 1.16 -18.26
N SER A 214 -1.84 2.45 -18.19
CA SER A 214 -2.74 3.59 -18.23
C SER A 214 -2.84 4.17 -19.63
N MET A 215 -3.99 4.04 -20.30
CA MET A 215 -4.21 4.63 -21.62
C MET A 215 -4.19 6.17 -21.60
N ARG A 216 -4.69 6.78 -20.50
CA ARG A 216 -4.69 8.23 -20.35
C ARG A 216 -3.27 8.79 -20.31
N ASP A 217 -2.40 8.16 -19.52
CA ASP A 217 -1.03 8.60 -19.36
C ASP A 217 -0.23 8.31 -20.66
N ALA A 218 -0.51 7.19 -21.35
CA ALA A 218 0.05 6.89 -22.66
C ALA A 218 -0.26 7.98 -23.70
N LEU A 219 -1.52 8.41 -23.79
CA LEU A 219 -1.93 9.49 -24.71
C LEU A 219 -1.36 10.85 -24.31
N SER A 220 -1.23 11.11 -22.99
CA SER A 220 -0.61 12.35 -22.51
C SER A 220 0.88 12.40 -22.81
N MET A 221 1.60 11.28 -22.62
CA MET A 221 3.01 11.16 -23.01
C MET A 221 3.19 11.23 -24.54
N LEU A 222 2.23 10.69 -25.31
CA LEU A 222 2.24 10.81 -26.76
C LEU A 222 2.12 12.28 -27.21
N ASP A 223 1.23 13.07 -26.60
CA ASP A 223 1.13 14.51 -26.85
C ASP A 223 2.46 15.22 -26.59
N GLN A 224 3.12 14.91 -25.49
CA GLN A 224 4.44 15.45 -25.16
C GLN A 224 5.50 15.04 -26.19
N ALA A 225 5.50 13.77 -26.62
CA ALA A 225 6.43 13.26 -27.61
C ALA A 225 6.26 13.95 -28.97
N ILE A 226 5.02 14.22 -29.39
CA ILE A 226 4.73 14.95 -30.65
C ILE A 226 5.27 16.38 -30.56
N ILE A 227 5.09 17.06 -29.43
CA ILE A 227 5.58 18.44 -29.23
C ILE A 227 7.12 18.43 -29.23
N PHE A 228 7.74 17.51 -28.48
CA PHE A 228 9.19 17.40 -28.38
C PHE A 228 9.86 17.08 -29.72
N GLY A 229 9.29 16.14 -30.47
CA GLY A 229 9.76 15.72 -31.81
C GLY A 229 9.32 16.61 -32.98
N LYS A 230 8.72 17.80 -32.69
CA LYS A 230 8.25 18.76 -33.72
C LYS A 230 7.34 18.12 -34.79
N GLY A 231 6.44 17.27 -34.33
CA GLY A 231 5.47 16.58 -35.19
C GLY A 231 5.91 15.20 -35.70
N LYS A 232 6.98 14.65 -35.15
CA LYS A 232 7.42 13.27 -35.41
C LYS A 232 7.64 12.58 -34.06
N VAL A 233 7.40 11.28 -33.99
CA VAL A 233 7.65 10.47 -32.78
C VAL A 233 8.77 9.50 -33.11
N GLU A 234 9.99 9.86 -32.71
CA GLU A 234 11.22 9.09 -32.94
C GLU A 234 11.73 8.53 -31.60
N GLU A 235 12.35 7.35 -31.62
CA GLU A 235 12.83 6.66 -30.43
C GLU A 235 13.77 7.52 -29.58
N THR A 236 14.74 8.18 -30.22
CA THR A 236 15.71 9.07 -29.56
C THR A 236 15.03 10.24 -28.83
N GLY A 237 13.99 10.82 -29.44
CA GLY A 237 13.21 11.91 -28.86
C GLY A 237 12.40 11.45 -27.66
N VAL A 238 11.82 10.26 -27.74
CA VAL A 238 11.04 9.67 -26.63
C VAL A 238 11.96 9.33 -25.45
N HIS A 239 13.13 8.76 -25.67
CA HIS A 239 14.12 8.51 -24.62
C HIS A 239 14.54 9.81 -23.92
N ALA A 240 14.86 10.85 -24.68
CA ALA A 240 15.23 12.15 -24.11
C ALA A 240 14.09 12.80 -23.32
N MET A 241 12.85 12.69 -23.80
CA MET A 241 11.66 13.23 -23.13
C MET A 241 11.33 12.49 -21.84
N LEU A 242 11.40 11.16 -21.84
CA LEU A 242 11.08 10.34 -20.67
C LEU A 242 12.20 10.33 -19.64
N GLY A 243 13.40 10.81 -19.98
CA GLY A 243 14.59 10.67 -19.17
C GLY A 243 14.97 9.21 -18.93
N THR A 244 14.50 8.31 -19.83
CA THR A 244 14.85 6.91 -19.77
C THR A 244 16.29 6.73 -20.20
N ILE A 245 16.99 5.90 -19.47
CA ILE A 245 18.40 5.63 -19.75
C ILE A 245 18.49 4.75 -20.97
N ASP A 246 19.37 5.12 -21.89
CA ASP A 246 19.72 4.25 -22.99
C ASP A 246 20.27 2.94 -22.43
N GLN A 247 19.75 1.83 -22.90
CA GLN A 247 20.15 0.51 -22.43
C GLN A 247 21.66 0.25 -22.57
N SER A 248 22.33 0.96 -23.50
CA SER A 248 23.78 0.88 -23.67
C SER A 248 24.53 1.16 -22.35
N TYR A 249 24.15 2.19 -21.59
CA TYR A 249 24.77 2.50 -20.29
C TYR A 249 24.58 1.38 -19.26
N LEU A 250 23.40 0.73 -19.29
CA LEU A 250 23.11 -0.35 -18.35
C LEU A 250 23.91 -1.62 -18.72
N TYR A 251 24.07 -1.88 -20.01
CA TYR A 251 24.94 -2.97 -20.46
C TYR A 251 26.41 -2.70 -20.14
N ASP A 252 26.88 -1.47 -20.30
CA ASP A 252 28.24 -1.07 -19.93
C ASP A 252 28.46 -1.20 -18.41
N LEU A 253 27.47 -0.83 -17.58
CA LEU A 253 27.49 -1.06 -16.14
C LEU A 253 27.55 -2.54 -15.78
N LEU A 254 26.75 -3.38 -16.43
CA LEU A 254 26.74 -4.83 -16.21
C LEU A 254 28.07 -5.46 -16.63
N GLU A 255 28.66 -4.98 -17.72
CA GLU A 255 29.95 -5.46 -18.19
C GLU A 255 31.08 -5.07 -17.24
N ALA A 256 31.11 -3.82 -16.77
CA ALA A 256 32.03 -3.34 -15.75
C ALA A 256 31.86 -4.10 -14.41
N LEU A 257 30.63 -4.38 -14.00
CA LEU A 257 30.34 -5.18 -12.82
C LEU A 257 30.84 -6.62 -12.95
N ALA A 258 30.65 -7.24 -14.12
CA ALA A 258 31.16 -8.58 -14.40
C ALA A 258 32.70 -8.66 -14.37
N GLN A 259 33.37 -7.57 -14.75
CA GLN A 259 34.83 -7.43 -14.71
C GLN A 259 35.35 -6.95 -13.36
N LYS A 260 34.45 -6.61 -12.42
CA LYS A 260 34.76 -5.98 -11.11
C LYS A 260 35.56 -4.69 -11.27
N ASP A 261 35.34 -3.92 -12.34
CA ASP A 261 36.00 -2.65 -12.62
C ASP A 261 35.18 -1.48 -12.04
N GLY A 262 35.51 -1.07 -10.82
CA GLY A 262 34.87 0.06 -10.14
C GLY A 262 35.12 1.41 -10.83
N ALA A 263 36.26 1.58 -11.52
CA ALA A 263 36.59 2.82 -12.20
C ALA A 263 35.67 3.02 -13.42
N GLN A 264 35.44 1.96 -14.20
CA GLN A 264 34.53 1.99 -15.33
C GLN A 264 33.07 2.20 -14.89
N MET A 265 32.66 1.59 -13.77
CA MET A 265 31.32 1.80 -13.20
C MET A 265 31.08 3.26 -12.82
N LEU A 266 32.06 3.91 -12.19
CA LEU A 266 31.97 5.34 -11.85
C LEU A 266 31.95 6.22 -13.11
N ALA A 267 32.78 5.92 -14.12
CA ALA A 267 32.77 6.66 -15.37
C ALA A 267 31.39 6.61 -16.09
N VAL A 268 30.70 5.48 -16.01
CA VAL A 268 29.32 5.37 -16.52
C VAL A 268 28.34 6.17 -15.65
N ALA A 269 28.49 6.16 -14.32
CA ALA A 269 27.67 6.98 -13.43
C ALA A 269 27.85 8.48 -13.72
N ASP A 270 29.10 8.94 -13.94
CA ASP A 270 29.40 10.33 -14.34
C ASP A 270 28.76 10.69 -15.69
N ALA A 271 28.74 9.75 -16.66
CA ALA A 271 28.10 9.97 -17.95
C ALA A 271 26.57 10.07 -17.84
N ILE A 272 25.95 9.34 -16.90
CA ILE A 272 24.53 9.42 -16.58
C ILE A 272 24.21 10.79 -15.94
N GLU A 273 25.03 11.25 -15.00
CA GLU A 273 24.89 12.55 -14.35
C GLU A 273 25.04 13.70 -15.36
N ALA A 274 26.09 13.67 -16.19
CA ALA A 274 26.36 14.70 -17.20
C ALA A 274 25.19 14.91 -18.17
N ARG A 275 24.37 13.89 -18.38
CA ARG A 275 23.16 13.96 -19.22
C ARG A 275 21.89 14.23 -18.41
N SER A 276 21.99 14.45 -17.11
CA SER A 276 20.84 14.66 -16.20
C SER A 276 19.78 13.59 -16.31
N LEU A 277 20.19 12.32 -16.46
CA LEU A 277 19.29 11.18 -16.48
C LEU A 277 18.90 10.77 -15.05
N SER A 278 17.71 10.21 -14.88
CA SER A 278 17.19 9.83 -13.55
C SER A 278 17.91 8.60 -13.01
N PHE A 279 18.54 8.72 -11.84
CA PHE A 279 19.18 7.60 -11.13
C PHE A 279 18.15 6.60 -10.59
N ASP A 280 16.94 7.05 -10.23
CA ASP A 280 15.83 6.14 -9.86
C ASP A 280 15.47 5.22 -11.03
N ALA A 281 15.35 5.81 -12.24
CA ALA A 281 15.08 5.03 -13.45
C ALA A 281 16.24 4.07 -13.76
N ALA A 282 17.51 4.48 -13.54
CA ALA A 282 18.68 3.63 -13.73
C ALA A 282 18.62 2.37 -12.86
N LEU A 283 18.37 2.54 -11.58
CA LEU A 283 18.28 1.42 -10.64
C LEU A 283 17.06 0.52 -10.94
N GLN A 284 15.94 1.11 -11.37
CA GLN A 284 14.76 0.35 -11.76
C GLN A 284 15.01 -0.52 -12.99
N GLU A 285 15.60 0.04 -14.05
CA GLU A 285 15.92 -0.70 -15.26
C GLU A 285 17.02 -1.75 -15.00
N LEU A 286 18.03 -1.42 -14.17
CA LEU A 286 19.08 -2.34 -13.77
C LEU A 286 18.50 -3.55 -13.01
N ALA A 287 17.57 -3.33 -12.07
CA ALA A 287 16.85 -4.41 -11.40
C ALA A 287 16.06 -5.26 -12.42
N GLY A 288 15.39 -4.63 -13.40
CA GLY A 288 14.70 -5.35 -14.47
C GLY A 288 15.64 -6.21 -15.34
N LEU A 289 16.87 -5.73 -15.57
CA LEU A 289 17.91 -6.49 -16.29
C LEU A 289 18.41 -7.68 -15.45
N PHE A 290 18.70 -7.51 -14.17
CA PHE A 290 19.09 -8.62 -13.29
C PHE A 290 18.00 -9.70 -13.24
N HIS A 291 16.74 -9.30 -13.15
CA HIS A 291 15.62 -10.25 -13.19
C HIS A 291 15.59 -11.03 -14.53
N ARG A 292 15.76 -10.34 -15.68
CA ARG A 292 15.82 -11.00 -17.00
C ARG A 292 17.00 -11.94 -17.11
N LEU A 293 18.20 -11.54 -16.63
CA LEU A 293 19.39 -12.40 -16.61
C LEU A 293 19.16 -13.65 -15.75
N ALA A 294 18.57 -13.52 -14.58
CA ALA A 294 18.25 -14.65 -13.70
C ALA A 294 17.22 -15.61 -14.35
N LEU A 295 16.21 -15.07 -15.05
CA LEU A 295 15.25 -15.91 -15.79
C LEU A 295 15.92 -16.70 -16.90
N VAL A 296 16.85 -16.11 -17.66
CA VAL A 296 17.59 -16.81 -18.72
C VAL A 296 18.42 -17.95 -18.15
N GLN A 297 19.02 -17.77 -16.96
CA GLN A 297 19.82 -18.83 -16.33
C GLN A 297 18.96 -20.02 -15.88
N ILE A 298 17.76 -19.75 -15.34
CA ILE A 298 16.90 -20.81 -14.77
C ILE A 298 16.00 -21.42 -15.85
N VAL A 299 15.43 -20.60 -16.75
CA VAL A 299 14.47 -21.02 -17.78
C VAL A 299 14.81 -20.38 -19.12
N PRO A 300 15.78 -20.91 -19.87
CA PRO A 300 16.26 -20.30 -21.13
C PRO A 300 15.17 -20.11 -22.19
N GLN A 301 14.09 -20.88 -22.13
CA GLN A 301 12.99 -20.83 -23.11
C GLN A 301 12.03 -19.66 -22.91
N THR A 302 12.20 -18.84 -21.87
CA THR A 302 11.22 -17.79 -21.49
C THR A 302 11.39 -16.51 -22.29
N ILE A 303 12.54 -16.28 -22.93
CA ILE A 303 12.80 -15.09 -23.72
C ILE A 303 12.57 -15.41 -25.19
N ASN A 304 11.67 -14.65 -25.83
CA ASN A 304 11.43 -14.75 -27.27
C ASN A 304 12.74 -14.50 -28.05
N GLU A 305 13.09 -15.42 -28.92
CA GLU A 305 14.28 -15.34 -29.80
C GLU A 305 14.25 -14.11 -30.72
N ASP A 306 13.05 -13.53 -30.93
CA ASP A 306 12.83 -12.35 -31.79
C ASP A 306 13.27 -11.02 -31.14
N MET A 307 13.72 -11.01 -29.86
CA MET A 307 14.21 -9.76 -29.26
C MET A 307 15.64 -9.44 -29.72
N PRO A 308 15.91 -8.22 -30.21
CA PRO A 308 17.25 -7.82 -30.70
C PRO A 308 18.34 -7.94 -29.61
N GLU A 309 17.94 -7.86 -28.33
CA GLU A 309 18.82 -7.90 -27.15
C GLU A 309 19.14 -9.34 -26.66
N HIS A 310 18.50 -10.37 -27.24
CA HIS A 310 18.60 -11.76 -26.79
C HIS A 310 20.07 -12.25 -26.70
N GLY A 311 20.88 -11.94 -27.73
CA GLY A 311 22.28 -12.35 -27.77
C GLY A 311 23.13 -11.73 -26.65
N GLN A 312 22.91 -10.46 -26.35
CA GLN A 312 23.64 -9.73 -25.30
C GLN A 312 23.25 -10.23 -23.92
N ILE A 313 21.95 -10.41 -23.66
CA ILE A 313 21.43 -10.93 -22.40
C ILE A 313 21.97 -12.35 -22.14
N CYS A 314 21.96 -13.23 -23.14
CA CYS A 314 22.51 -14.59 -23.01
C CYS A 314 24.03 -14.62 -22.74
N SER A 315 24.77 -13.67 -23.33
CA SER A 315 26.22 -13.56 -23.11
C SER A 315 26.54 -13.06 -21.70
N LEU A 316 25.80 -12.07 -21.21
CA LEU A 316 25.94 -11.54 -19.85
C LEU A 316 25.47 -12.54 -18.80
N ALA A 317 24.38 -13.26 -19.04
CA ALA A 317 23.89 -14.27 -18.11
C ALA A 317 24.94 -15.36 -17.79
N LYS A 318 25.85 -15.64 -18.74
CA LYS A 318 26.96 -16.60 -18.51
C LYS A 318 28.12 -16.04 -17.68
N LYS A 319 28.20 -14.70 -17.54
CA LYS A 319 29.30 -14.04 -16.80
C LYS A 319 29.01 -13.93 -15.31
N PHE A 320 27.75 -14.04 -14.88
CA PHE A 320 27.34 -13.91 -13.48
C PHE A 320 26.97 -15.26 -12.87
N MET A 321 27.22 -15.41 -11.56
CA MET A 321 26.68 -16.53 -10.79
C MET A 321 25.20 -16.28 -10.44
N PRO A 322 24.36 -17.31 -10.29
CA PRO A 322 22.95 -17.13 -9.94
C PRO A 322 22.73 -16.41 -8.60
N GLU A 323 23.62 -16.65 -7.64
CA GLU A 323 23.61 -16.03 -6.31
C GLU A 323 23.90 -14.53 -6.40
N ASP A 324 24.86 -14.15 -7.24
CA ASP A 324 25.23 -12.74 -7.46
C ASP A 324 24.05 -11.95 -8.03
N LEU A 325 23.37 -12.52 -9.02
CA LEU A 325 22.21 -11.86 -9.64
C LEU A 325 21.08 -11.60 -8.64
N GLN A 326 20.84 -12.54 -7.73
CA GLN A 326 19.82 -12.34 -6.67
C GLN A 326 20.24 -11.24 -5.71
N LEU A 327 21.52 -11.21 -5.32
CA LEU A 327 22.06 -10.19 -4.44
C LEU A 327 22.02 -8.80 -5.11
N PHE A 328 22.47 -8.69 -6.35
CA PHE A 328 22.47 -7.42 -7.09
C PHE A 328 21.06 -6.89 -7.33
N TYR A 329 20.11 -7.78 -7.61
CA TYR A 329 18.69 -7.42 -7.67
C TYR A 329 18.20 -6.79 -6.35
N GLN A 330 18.52 -7.42 -5.21
CA GLN A 330 18.16 -6.88 -3.89
C GLN A 330 18.83 -5.54 -3.62
N ILE A 331 20.13 -5.40 -3.94
CA ILE A 331 20.85 -4.14 -3.76
C ILE A 331 20.25 -3.03 -4.63
N ALA A 332 19.88 -3.33 -5.88
CA ALA A 332 19.23 -2.35 -6.76
C ALA A 332 17.88 -1.89 -6.21
N LEU A 333 17.05 -2.81 -5.71
CA LEU A 333 15.74 -2.47 -5.12
C LEU A 333 15.88 -1.62 -3.85
N HIS A 334 16.79 -2.00 -2.94
CA HIS A 334 17.04 -1.24 -1.72
C HIS A 334 17.69 0.10 -2.02
N GLY A 335 18.69 0.12 -2.92
CA GLY A 335 19.33 1.35 -3.36
C GLY A 335 18.36 2.38 -3.91
N ARG A 336 17.34 1.92 -4.66
CA ARG A 336 16.26 2.79 -5.13
C ARG A 336 15.46 3.41 -3.98
N GLY A 337 15.14 2.63 -2.93
CA GLY A 337 14.47 3.15 -1.73
C GLY A 337 15.35 4.12 -0.93
N ASP A 338 16.66 3.92 -0.96
CA ASP A 338 17.64 4.72 -0.22
C ASP A 338 18.00 6.03 -0.93
N LEU A 339 17.73 6.20 -2.24
CA LEU A 339 18.06 7.43 -3.00
C LEU A 339 17.53 8.69 -2.33
N GLY A 340 16.28 8.65 -1.84
CA GLY A 340 15.65 9.79 -1.15
C GLY A 340 16.22 10.08 0.24
N LEU A 341 17.03 9.20 0.81
CA LEU A 341 17.69 9.32 2.11
C LEU A 341 19.16 9.71 1.97
N ALA A 342 19.73 9.57 0.77
CA ALA A 342 21.10 9.94 0.49
C ALA A 342 21.28 11.46 0.47
N PRO A 343 22.51 12.00 0.71
CA PRO A 343 22.78 13.45 0.62
C PRO A 343 22.45 14.04 -0.75
N ASP A 344 22.68 13.29 -1.81
CA ASP A 344 22.33 13.57 -3.20
C ASP A 344 22.09 12.24 -3.94
N GLU A 345 21.36 12.31 -5.07
CA GLU A 345 21.00 11.11 -5.84
C GLU A 345 22.23 10.41 -6.45
N TYR A 346 23.26 11.16 -6.85
CA TYR A 346 24.49 10.61 -7.39
C TYR A 346 25.23 9.77 -6.35
N SER A 347 25.39 10.30 -5.12
CA SER A 347 26.02 9.56 -4.02
C SER A 347 25.22 8.30 -3.66
N GLY A 348 23.89 8.37 -3.66
CA GLY A 348 23.02 7.22 -3.43
C GLY A 348 23.20 6.15 -4.50
N PHE A 349 23.22 6.55 -5.77
CA PHE A 349 23.41 5.65 -6.91
C PHE A 349 24.80 5.00 -6.90
N THR A 350 25.88 5.79 -6.77
CA THR A 350 27.24 5.27 -6.74
C THR A 350 27.47 4.36 -5.52
N MET A 351 26.87 4.65 -4.37
CA MET A 351 26.92 3.77 -3.21
C MET A 351 26.23 2.43 -3.47
N ALA A 352 25.10 2.42 -4.17
CA ALA A 352 24.45 1.16 -4.57
C ALA A 352 25.35 0.34 -5.50
N LEU A 353 26.01 0.97 -6.47
CA LEU A 353 26.99 0.32 -7.34
C LEU A 353 28.20 -0.23 -6.56
N MET A 354 28.74 0.55 -5.61
CA MET A 354 29.87 0.12 -4.77
C MET A 354 29.46 -1.07 -3.86
N ARG A 355 28.21 -1.09 -3.35
CA ARG A 355 27.70 -2.25 -2.60
C ARG A 355 27.67 -3.51 -3.46
N MET A 356 27.27 -3.42 -4.75
CA MET A 356 27.32 -4.56 -5.66
C MET A 356 28.70 -5.11 -5.84
N LEU A 357 29.72 -4.23 -5.97
CA LEU A 357 31.13 -4.65 -6.06
C LEU A 357 31.65 -5.25 -4.75
N ALA A 358 31.36 -4.63 -3.61
CA ALA A 358 31.89 -5.03 -2.31
C ALA A 358 31.32 -6.38 -1.83
N PHE A 359 30.07 -6.66 -2.16
CA PHE A 359 29.38 -7.89 -1.73
C PHE A 359 29.37 -8.98 -2.81
N ALA A 360 29.99 -8.77 -3.97
CA ALA A 360 30.17 -9.83 -4.94
C ALA A 360 31.04 -10.94 -4.32
N PRO A 361 30.52 -12.18 -4.19
CA PRO A 361 31.30 -13.27 -3.63
C PRO A 361 32.59 -13.43 -4.43
N GLU A 362 33.71 -13.53 -3.75
CA GLU A 362 34.94 -13.92 -4.42
C GLU A 362 34.75 -15.33 -4.95
N SER A 363 34.77 -15.49 -6.26
CA SER A 363 34.87 -16.82 -6.86
C SER A 363 36.17 -17.42 -6.35
N SER A 364 36.07 -18.26 -5.33
CA SER A 364 37.18 -19.05 -4.81
C SER A 364 37.58 -20.10 -5.85
N SER A 365 38.18 -19.65 -6.94
CA SER A 365 38.94 -20.46 -7.87
C SER A 365 40.41 -20.57 -7.46
N GLU A 366 40.71 -20.38 -6.19
CA GLU A 366 41.89 -20.95 -5.61
C GLU A 366 41.53 -22.36 -5.11
N ASN A 367 41.95 -23.34 -5.88
CA ASN A 367 42.10 -24.69 -5.42
C ASN A 367 42.81 -24.67 -4.06
N ILE A 368 42.07 -24.62 -2.98
CA ILE A 368 42.57 -25.08 -1.70
C ILE A 368 42.75 -26.57 -1.89
N THR A 369 43.90 -26.95 -2.45
CA THR A 369 44.47 -28.25 -2.23
C THR A 369 44.64 -28.35 -0.71
N VAL A 370 43.61 -28.88 -0.06
CA VAL A 370 43.72 -29.40 1.30
C VAL A 370 44.77 -30.49 1.21
N SER A 371 46.03 -30.08 1.40
CA SER A 371 47.14 -31.01 1.67
C SER A 371 46.79 -31.65 2.99
N CYS A 372 46.11 -32.80 2.90
CA CYS A 372 46.02 -33.75 4.01
C CYS A 372 47.44 -34.24 4.30
N ARG A 373 48.22 -33.50 5.08
CA ARG A 373 49.36 -34.06 5.76
C ARG A 373 48.81 -34.99 6.83
N PRO A 374 49.21 -36.27 6.81
CA PRO A 374 48.91 -37.16 7.91
C PRO A 374 49.60 -36.60 9.18
N PRO A 375 48.99 -36.71 10.36
CA PRO A 375 49.59 -36.20 11.59
C PRO A 375 50.90 -36.93 11.83
N SER A 376 52.02 -36.19 11.76
CA SER A 376 53.33 -36.68 12.16
C SER A 376 53.29 -36.99 13.66
N VAL A 377 53.61 -38.24 13.95
CA VAL A 377 53.76 -38.81 15.29
C VAL A 377 54.79 -37.98 16.05
N ILE A 378 54.37 -37.28 17.08
CA ILE A 378 55.29 -36.64 18.06
C ILE A 378 55.73 -37.71 19.04
N PRO A 379 57.06 -37.88 19.27
CA PRO A 379 57.57 -38.86 20.24
C PRO A 379 57.18 -38.45 21.67
N LYS A 380 56.68 -39.40 22.43
CA LYS A 380 56.41 -39.28 23.85
C LYS A 380 57.74 -39.07 24.61
N GLU A 381 58.03 -37.88 25.05
CA GLU A 381 59.01 -37.61 26.06
C GLU A 381 58.36 -37.59 27.45
N LYS A 382 58.93 -38.44 28.35
CA LYS A 382 58.45 -38.65 29.70
C LYS A 382 58.71 -37.42 30.54
N LEU A 383 57.68 -36.81 31.15
CA LEU A 383 57.79 -35.86 32.23
C LEU A 383 57.61 -36.56 33.59
N PRO A 384 58.36 -36.17 34.62
CA PRO A 384 58.32 -36.85 35.92
C PRO A 384 57.14 -36.43 36.76
N LEU A 385 56.64 -37.38 37.54
CA LEU A 385 55.65 -37.22 38.57
C LEU A 385 56.12 -36.20 39.62
N PHE A 386 55.27 -35.19 39.87
CA PHE A 386 55.35 -34.41 41.12
C PHE A 386 53.99 -34.53 41.80
N ASP A 387 54.03 -35.18 42.95
CA ASP A 387 52.98 -35.21 43.96
C ASP A 387 52.93 -33.82 44.63
N GLY A 388 51.80 -33.18 44.59
CA GLY A 388 51.57 -31.94 45.29
C GLY A 388 50.09 -31.70 45.50
N LYS A 389 49.56 -32.14 46.63
CA LYS A 389 48.28 -31.70 47.15
C LYS A 389 48.24 -30.19 47.28
N VAL A 390 47.37 -29.51 46.58
CA VAL A 390 46.95 -28.15 46.96
C VAL A 390 45.45 -28.00 46.72
N SER A 391 44.82 -27.55 47.77
CA SER A 391 43.42 -27.23 48.04
C SER A 391 42.77 -26.36 46.99
N LYS A 392 41.48 -26.63 46.72
CA LYS A 392 40.54 -25.81 45.99
C LYS A 392 40.21 -24.52 46.80
N PRO A 393 40.28 -23.33 46.22
CA PRO A 393 39.45 -22.24 46.73
C PRO A 393 38.10 -22.24 46.04
N ASN A 394 37.07 -22.27 46.85
CA ASN A 394 35.68 -22.13 46.51
C ASN A 394 35.44 -20.65 46.14
N ILE A 395 35.22 -20.35 44.88
CA ILE A 395 34.63 -19.08 44.47
C ILE A 395 33.17 -19.32 44.13
N LYS A 396 32.31 -18.90 45.06
CA LYS A 396 30.88 -18.77 44.88
C LYS A 396 30.63 -17.66 43.85
N THR A 397 30.25 -18.01 42.66
CA THR A 397 29.55 -17.12 41.73
C THR A 397 28.06 -17.27 42.03
N GLU A 398 27.50 -16.31 42.70
CA GLU A 398 26.06 -16.15 42.84
C GLU A 398 25.51 -15.69 41.47
N HIS A 399 24.91 -16.62 40.74
CA HIS A 399 23.98 -16.32 39.69
C HIS A 399 22.62 -16.03 40.31
N VAL A 400 22.26 -14.77 40.44
CA VAL A 400 20.90 -14.36 40.73
C VAL A 400 20.08 -14.55 39.45
N ALA A 401 19.33 -15.63 39.38
CA ALA A 401 18.28 -15.83 38.39
C ALA A 401 17.01 -15.10 38.87
N PRO A 402 16.27 -14.41 37.95
CA PRO A 402 14.98 -13.82 38.33
C PRO A 402 13.95 -14.93 38.62
N PRO A 403 13.02 -14.71 39.56
CA PRO A 403 12.08 -15.72 39.97
C PRO A 403 11.08 -16.04 38.85
N ALA A 404 11.09 -17.27 38.40
CA ALA A 404 10.04 -17.84 37.58
C ALA A 404 8.81 -18.08 38.47
N LEU A 405 7.74 -17.36 38.23
CA LEU A 405 6.42 -17.66 38.80
C LEU A 405 5.91 -18.99 38.19
N LYS A 406 5.99 -20.03 38.99
CA LYS A 406 5.29 -21.29 38.73
C LYS A 406 3.80 -21.05 38.94
N VAL A 407 3.02 -21.21 37.86
CA VAL A 407 1.59 -21.38 37.93
C VAL A 407 1.33 -22.84 38.32
N GLU A 408 1.02 -23.09 39.54
CA GLU A 408 0.42 -24.35 39.99
C GLU A 408 -1.09 -24.29 39.77
N THR A 409 -1.56 -25.12 38.86
CA THR A 409 -2.98 -25.44 38.69
C THR A 409 -3.41 -26.34 39.86
N ALA A 410 -4.05 -25.77 40.83
CA ALA A 410 -4.80 -26.55 41.82
C ALA A 410 -6.26 -26.12 41.78
N LEU A 411 -7.10 -27.01 41.27
CA LEU A 411 -8.52 -27.02 41.48
C LEU A 411 -8.82 -27.16 43.01
N ASN A 412 -9.28 -26.10 43.63
CA ASN A 412 -10.05 -26.20 44.83
C ASN A 412 -11.22 -25.22 44.76
N THR A 413 -12.38 -25.76 44.54
CA THR A 413 -13.68 -25.20 44.88
C THR A 413 -13.77 -25.04 46.37
N ASP A 414 -14.06 -23.81 46.80
CA ASP A 414 -14.48 -23.30 48.10
C ASP A 414 -13.49 -22.30 48.70
N SER A 415 -13.70 -21.03 48.33
CA SER A 415 -13.47 -19.81 49.13
C SER A 415 -13.25 -18.56 48.27
N CYS A 416 -14.22 -18.21 47.41
CA CYS A 416 -14.20 -16.96 46.63
C CYS A 416 -14.79 -15.74 47.38
N THR A 417 -14.81 -15.72 48.72
CA THR A 417 -15.46 -14.62 49.42
C THR A 417 -14.54 -13.65 50.15
N ASN A 418 -13.22 -13.82 50.16
CA ASN A 418 -12.38 -12.96 51.03
C ASN A 418 -11.12 -12.33 50.41
N GLN A 419 -10.96 -12.25 49.08
CA GLN A 419 -9.80 -11.59 48.45
C GLN A 419 -10.13 -10.51 47.38
N LEU A 420 -11.35 -9.99 47.37
CA LEU A 420 -11.74 -8.87 46.49
C LEU A 420 -11.73 -7.54 47.26
N ASN A 421 -10.61 -7.21 47.89
CA ASN A 421 -10.39 -5.86 48.38
C ASN A 421 -10.12 -4.91 47.18
N GLY A 422 -11.21 -4.37 46.66
CA GLY A 422 -11.20 -3.01 46.09
C GLY A 422 -10.50 -2.73 44.77
N ASN A 423 -9.98 -3.70 44.02
CA ASN A 423 -9.23 -3.37 42.81
C ASN A 423 -10.11 -3.51 41.55
N TRP A 424 -10.86 -2.40 41.24
CA TRP A 424 -11.74 -2.31 40.08
C TRP A 424 -11.02 -2.60 38.76
N ALA A 425 -9.75 -2.18 38.63
CA ALA A 425 -8.95 -2.40 37.43
C ALA A 425 -8.73 -3.89 37.10
N VAL A 426 -8.48 -4.71 38.12
CA VAL A 426 -8.31 -6.17 37.95
C VAL A 426 -9.63 -6.82 37.54
N LEU A 427 -10.74 -6.38 38.10
CA LEU A 427 -12.08 -6.86 37.78
C LEU A 427 -12.46 -6.53 36.32
N VAL A 428 -12.25 -5.31 35.88
CA VAL A 428 -12.54 -4.87 34.50
C VAL A 428 -11.76 -5.69 33.48
N ASN A 429 -10.52 -6.07 33.78
CA ASN A 429 -9.69 -6.89 32.90
C ASN A 429 -10.14 -8.36 32.82
N GLN A 430 -10.83 -8.86 33.84
CA GLN A 430 -11.41 -10.22 33.86
C GLN A 430 -12.77 -10.28 33.16
N LEU A 431 -13.49 -9.16 33.08
CA LEU A 431 -14.78 -9.07 32.42
C LEU A 431 -14.61 -9.04 30.90
N LYS A 432 -15.36 -9.87 30.17
CA LYS A 432 -15.36 -9.90 28.70
C LYS A 432 -16.17 -8.73 28.12
N LEU A 433 -15.70 -7.50 28.35
CA LEU A 433 -16.34 -6.28 27.87
C LEU A 433 -15.70 -5.83 26.54
N ASN A 434 -16.53 -5.39 25.58
CA ASN A 434 -16.07 -4.94 24.27
C ASN A 434 -16.56 -3.51 23.94
N GLY A 435 -15.76 -2.78 23.13
CA GLY A 435 -16.13 -1.47 22.57
C GLY A 435 -16.41 -0.40 23.65
N MET A 436 -17.50 0.37 23.48
CA MET A 436 -17.87 1.49 24.36
C MET A 436 -18.18 1.06 25.81
N THR A 437 -18.65 -0.15 26.01
CA THR A 437 -18.91 -0.72 27.33
C THR A 437 -17.61 -0.90 28.12
N LYS A 438 -16.54 -1.38 27.47
CA LYS A 438 -15.20 -1.49 28.08
C LYS A 438 -14.65 -0.10 28.38
N MET A 439 -14.84 0.86 27.50
CA MET A 439 -14.40 2.24 27.67
C MET A 439 -15.07 2.89 28.87
N LEU A 440 -16.40 2.72 29.06
CA LEU A 440 -17.10 3.19 30.24
C LEU A 440 -16.51 2.56 31.52
N ALA A 441 -16.31 1.25 31.55
CA ALA A 441 -15.75 0.58 32.72
C ALA A 441 -14.32 1.04 33.08
N HIS A 442 -13.48 1.36 32.10
CA HIS A 442 -12.12 1.88 32.29
C HIS A 442 -12.10 3.32 32.86
N HIS A 443 -13.12 4.13 32.58
CA HIS A 443 -13.24 5.50 33.10
C HIS A 443 -14.07 5.60 34.40
N CYS A 444 -14.46 4.48 34.99
CA CYS A 444 -15.16 4.44 36.26
C CYS A 444 -14.19 4.19 37.44
N GLU A 445 -14.49 4.82 38.59
CA GLU A 445 -13.92 4.50 39.89
C GLU A 445 -14.97 3.77 40.72
N MET A 446 -14.58 2.71 41.39
CA MET A 446 -15.45 2.00 42.34
C MET A 446 -15.39 2.67 43.72
N LYS A 447 -16.49 3.30 44.14
CA LYS A 447 -16.59 3.96 45.48
C LYS A 447 -16.96 3.01 46.59
N ASN A 448 -17.95 2.15 46.35
CA ASN A 448 -18.43 1.19 47.32
C ASN A 448 -18.63 -0.17 46.67
N PHE A 449 -18.16 -1.20 47.34
CA PHE A 449 -18.38 -2.58 46.97
C PHE A 449 -19.08 -3.32 48.11
N SER A 450 -20.31 -3.77 47.86
CA SER A 450 -21.07 -4.67 48.72
C SER A 450 -21.52 -5.86 47.89
N THR A 451 -21.76 -6.98 48.51
CA THR A 451 -22.12 -8.24 47.84
C THR A 451 -23.30 -8.12 46.85
N ASP A 452 -24.19 -7.16 47.03
CA ASP A 452 -25.37 -6.96 46.19
C ASP A 452 -25.44 -5.58 45.48
N ASN A 453 -24.59 -4.62 45.91
CA ASN A 453 -24.58 -3.27 45.35
C ASN A 453 -23.14 -2.80 45.03
N ILE A 454 -22.92 -2.34 43.81
CA ILE A 454 -21.67 -1.72 43.38
C ILE A 454 -21.96 -0.27 42.97
N GLU A 455 -21.26 0.69 43.59
CA GLU A 455 -21.33 2.10 43.21
C GLU A 455 -20.11 2.49 42.42
N LEU A 456 -20.35 2.91 41.18
CA LEU A 456 -19.34 3.40 40.25
C LEU A 456 -19.48 4.91 40.08
N CYS A 457 -18.35 5.63 40.14
CA CYS A 457 -18.28 7.06 39.90
C CYS A 457 -17.60 7.33 38.57
N VAL A 458 -18.18 8.21 37.75
CA VAL A 458 -17.68 8.64 36.45
C VAL A 458 -17.37 10.13 36.50
N GLN A 459 -16.25 10.55 35.88
CA GLN A 459 -15.92 11.97 35.75
C GLN A 459 -16.95 12.70 34.88
N ALA A 460 -17.19 13.97 35.17
CA ALA A 460 -18.17 14.79 34.45
C ALA A 460 -17.90 14.87 32.93
N GLU A 461 -16.63 14.80 32.51
CA GLU A 461 -16.19 14.78 31.11
C GLU A 461 -16.70 13.56 30.33
N HIS A 462 -16.85 12.42 31.00
CA HIS A 462 -17.29 11.16 30.40
C HIS A 462 -18.77 10.83 30.61
N LYS A 463 -19.58 11.82 31.01
CA LYS A 463 -21.03 11.69 31.22
C LYS A 463 -21.77 11.15 29.98
N HIS A 464 -21.27 11.44 28.78
CA HIS A 464 -21.83 10.96 27.51
C HIS A 464 -21.77 9.43 27.34
N LEU A 465 -20.92 8.73 28.10
CA LEU A 465 -20.82 7.27 28.09
C LEU A 465 -21.88 6.59 28.97
N LEU A 466 -22.65 7.32 29.78
CA LEU A 466 -23.66 6.80 30.70
C LEU A 466 -25.01 6.50 30.03
N GLU A 467 -24.99 5.86 28.85
CA GLU A 467 -26.22 5.35 28.23
C GLU A 467 -26.71 4.06 28.95
N LYS A 468 -28.01 3.90 29.08
CA LYS A 468 -28.62 2.73 29.71
C LYS A 468 -28.14 1.41 29.08
N THR A 469 -27.99 1.37 27.78
CA THR A 469 -27.52 0.20 27.03
C THR A 469 -26.14 -0.29 27.47
N TYR A 470 -25.22 0.61 27.84
CA TYR A 470 -23.88 0.24 28.30
C TYR A 470 -23.90 -0.15 29.79
N GLN A 471 -24.74 0.52 30.58
CA GLN A 471 -24.93 0.18 32.00
C GLN A 471 -25.51 -1.23 32.17
N ASP A 472 -26.52 -1.59 31.36
CA ASP A 472 -27.16 -2.90 31.39
C ASP A 472 -26.17 -4.02 30.99
N LYS A 473 -25.30 -3.76 29.99
CA LYS A 473 -24.25 -4.71 29.59
C LYS A 473 -23.20 -4.94 30.69
N ILE A 474 -22.78 -3.89 31.39
CA ILE A 474 -21.85 -4.03 32.52
C ILE A 474 -22.52 -4.80 33.66
N ASN A 475 -23.79 -4.52 33.91
CA ASN A 475 -24.57 -5.21 34.95
C ASN A 475 -24.71 -6.71 34.64
N THR A 476 -25.01 -7.06 33.38
CA THR A 476 -25.10 -8.46 32.94
C THR A 476 -23.75 -9.16 33.07
N ALA A 477 -22.66 -8.54 32.61
CA ALA A 477 -21.32 -9.12 32.67
C ALA A 477 -20.85 -9.33 34.13
N LEU A 478 -21.17 -8.40 35.04
CA LEU A 478 -20.88 -8.57 36.48
C LEU A 478 -21.75 -9.65 37.13
N SER A 479 -23.02 -9.72 36.77
CA SER A 479 -23.93 -10.77 37.26
C SER A 479 -23.51 -12.16 36.80
N GLU A 480 -23.02 -12.28 35.54
CA GLU A 480 -22.44 -13.53 35.03
C GLU A 480 -21.12 -13.89 35.74
N HIS A 481 -20.26 -12.91 36.00
CA HIS A 481 -18.98 -13.14 36.67
C HIS A 481 -19.16 -13.56 38.14
N PHE A 482 -20.10 -12.95 38.86
CA PHE A 482 -20.37 -13.25 40.28
C PHE A 482 -21.39 -14.38 40.50
N GLY A 483 -22.08 -14.82 39.44
CA GLY A 483 -23.13 -15.84 39.52
C GLY A 483 -24.35 -15.40 40.34
N LYS A 484 -24.51 -14.11 40.65
CA LYS A 484 -25.59 -13.50 41.43
C LYS A 484 -26.03 -12.18 40.79
N PRO A 485 -27.31 -11.79 40.87
CA PRO A 485 -27.78 -10.50 40.40
C PRO A 485 -27.17 -9.36 41.23
N VAL A 486 -26.38 -8.49 40.58
CA VAL A 486 -25.73 -7.33 41.20
C VAL A 486 -26.49 -6.07 40.81
N ARG A 487 -26.71 -5.15 41.74
CA ARG A 487 -27.30 -3.83 41.47
C ARG A 487 -26.19 -2.79 41.28
N LEU A 488 -26.10 -2.22 40.07
CA LEU A 488 -25.17 -1.15 39.77
C LEU A 488 -25.82 0.22 39.94
N LYS A 489 -25.10 1.12 40.65
CA LYS A 489 -25.43 2.54 40.71
C LYS A 489 -24.30 3.35 40.13
N PHE A 490 -24.61 4.21 39.18
CA PHE A 490 -23.66 5.17 38.62
C PHE A 490 -23.90 6.56 39.22
N SER A 491 -22.83 7.18 39.66
CA SER A 491 -22.82 8.58 40.15
C SER A 491 -21.86 9.39 39.27
N VAL A 492 -22.21 10.64 38.98
CA VAL A 492 -21.33 11.58 38.27
C VAL A 492 -20.71 12.50 39.33
N GLY A 493 -19.39 12.53 39.39
CA GLY A 493 -18.72 13.35 40.40
C GLY A 493 -17.20 13.42 40.19
N SER A 494 -16.50 14.04 41.15
CA SER A 494 -15.04 14.03 41.17
C SER A 494 -14.54 12.65 41.58
N VAL A 495 -13.70 12.07 40.74
CA VAL A 495 -12.95 10.83 41.01
C VAL A 495 -11.78 11.18 41.91
N THR A 496 -11.69 10.54 43.09
CA THR A 496 -10.63 10.79 44.07
C THR A 496 -9.55 9.72 44.05
N GLY A 497 -9.82 8.56 43.42
CA GLY A 497 -8.88 7.46 43.23
C GLY A 497 -8.44 7.33 41.77
N MET A 498 -7.54 6.40 41.48
CA MET A 498 -7.07 6.13 40.14
C MET A 498 -8.06 5.26 39.36
N THR A 499 -8.50 5.73 38.19
CA THR A 499 -9.27 4.93 37.25
C THR A 499 -8.39 3.89 36.53
N PRO A 500 -8.95 2.76 36.04
CA PRO A 500 -8.20 1.80 35.25
C PRO A 500 -7.49 2.44 34.03
N ALA A 501 -8.10 3.43 33.39
CA ALA A 501 -7.52 4.17 32.26
C ALA A 501 -6.28 4.99 32.67
N GLU A 502 -6.30 5.59 33.86
CA GLU A 502 -5.15 6.34 34.38
C GLU A 502 -4.00 5.39 34.78
N LEU A 503 -4.32 4.23 35.34
CA LEU A 503 -3.33 3.19 35.66
C LEU A 503 -2.65 2.66 34.41
N ASP A 504 -3.41 2.32 33.37
CA ASP A 504 -2.87 1.87 32.10
C ASP A 504 -1.96 2.95 31.43
N THR A 505 -2.37 4.21 31.52
CA THR A 505 -1.59 5.32 30.99
C THR A 505 -0.27 5.49 31.75
N ARG A 506 -0.32 5.38 33.05
CA ARG A 506 0.87 5.47 33.92
C ARG A 506 1.83 4.30 33.72
N GLU A 507 1.30 3.09 33.56
CA GLU A 507 2.13 1.92 33.23
C GLU A 507 2.80 2.04 31.85
N ARG A 508 2.08 2.53 30.85
CA ARG A 508 2.67 2.80 29.53
C ARG A 508 3.76 3.86 29.59
N GLN A 509 3.53 4.94 30.34
CA GLN A 509 4.55 5.98 30.55
C GLN A 509 5.77 5.44 31.28
N ALA A 510 5.57 4.62 32.32
CA ALA A 510 6.67 4.00 33.05
C ALA A 510 7.50 3.05 32.16
N LYS A 511 6.84 2.21 31.34
CA LYS A 511 7.52 1.34 30.37
C LYS A 511 8.28 2.14 29.31
N GLN A 512 7.71 3.24 28.86
CA GLN A 512 8.36 4.12 27.88
C GLN A 512 9.59 4.80 28.47
N LEU A 513 9.51 5.28 29.72
CA LEU A 513 10.67 5.85 30.43
C LEU A 513 11.76 4.80 30.67
N GLN A 514 11.39 3.57 31.01
CA GLN A 514 12.35 2.47 31.13
C GLN A 514 13.01 2.13 29.80
N ALA A 515 12.25 2.10 28.70
CA ALA A 515 12.82 1.87 27.37
C ALA A 515 13.78 2.98 26.94
N ILE A 516 13.45 4.25 27.24
CA ILE A 516 14.34 5.39 26.98
C ILE A 516 15.62 5.27 27.80
N ALA A 517 15.51 5.01 29.11
CA ALA A 517 16.66 4.86 29.99
C ALA A 517 17.55 3.66 29.60
N ALA A 518 16.94 2.55 29.15
CA ALA A 518 17.68 1.39 28.66
C ALA A 518 18.50 1.72 27.40
N ILE A 519 17.91 2.45 26.45
CA ILE A 519 18.59 2.87 25.21
C ILE A 519 19.69 3.90 25.52
N GLU A 520 19.45 4.87 26.39
CA GLU A 520 20.45 5.87 26.79
C GLU A 520 21.65 5.27 27.56
N THR A 521 21.44 4.14 28.23
CA THR A 521 22.48 3.43 28.98
C THR A 521 23.21 2.38 28.15
N ASP A 522 22.71 2.06 26.96
CA ASP A 522 23.33 1.07 26.08
C ASP A 522 24.72 1.55 25.58
N PRO A 523 25.79 0.77 25.81
CA PRO A 523 27.14 1.15 25.39
C PRO A 523 27.26 1.45 23.89
N PHE A 524 26.58 0.68 23.05
CA PHE A 524 26.62 0.85 21.60
C PHE A 524 25.95 2.15 21.16
N VAL A 525 24.83 2.51 21.78
CA VAL A 525 24.14 3.78 21.49
C VAL A 525 24.99 4.98 21.94
N ARG A 526 25.68 4.88 23.09
CA ARG A 526 26.60 5.92 23.54
C ARG A 526 27.79 6.11 22.60
N GLU A 527 28.38 5.01 22.12
CA GLU A 527 29.45 5.09 21.12
C GLU A 527 28.98 5.74 19.81
N LEU A 528 27.75 5.48 19.38
CA LEU A 528 27.17 6.15 18.22
C LEU A 528 26.95 7.64 18.44
N ILE A 529 26.49 8.05 19.62
CA ILE A 529 26.28 9.46 19.96
C ILE A 529 27.64 10.18 20.01
N ASP A 530 28.64 9.58 20.66
CA ASP A 530 29.96 10.21 20.89
C ASP A 530 30.83 10.28 19.61
N ASN A 531 30.73 9.24 18.73
CA ASN A 531 31.57 9.17 17.54
C ASN A 531 30.93 9.81 16.29
N PHE A 532 29.60 9.89 16.22
CA PHE A 532 28.89 10.37 15.03
C PHE A 532 27.99 11.60 15.29
N ASP A 533 28.08 12.22 16.49
CA ASP A 533 27.22 13.35 16.90
C ASP A 533 25.72 13.09 16.67
N ALA A 534 25.31 11.81 16.84
CA ALA A 534 23.95 11.35 16.61
C ALA A 534 23.00 11.87 17.69
N LYS A 535 21.76 12.21 17.34
CA LYS A 535 20.73 12.65 18.28
C LYS A 535 19.64 11.58 18.44
N LEU A 536 19.37 11.20 19.68
CA LEU A 536 18.30 10.28 20.00
C LEU A 536 16.93 10.95 19.80
N ILE A 537 16.08 10.41 18.92
CA ILE A 537 14.71 10.89 18.72
C ILE A 537 13.79 10.14 19.69
N ILE A 538 13.53 10.74 20.85
CA ILE A 538 12.75 10.13 21.94
C ILE A 538 11.34 9.71 21.50
N SER A 539 10.72 10.44 20.55
CA SER A 539 9.38 10.15 20.04
C SER A 539 9.29 8.86 19.19
N SER A 540 10.43 8.35 18.71
CA SER A 540 10.49 7.11 17.90
C SER A 540 10.60 5.85 18.74
N ILE A 541 10.96 5.96 20.02
CA ILE A 541 11.15 4.82 20.92
C ILE A 541 9.80 4.24 21.31
N LYS A 542 9.59 2.96 21.02
CA LYS A 542 8.40 2.20 21.43
C LYS A 542 8.85 1.04 22.30
N PRO A 543 8.26 0.86 23.50
CA PRO A 543 8.51 -0.34 24.30
C PRO A 543 7.95 -1.57 23.56
N ILE A 544 8.72 -2.64 23.55
CA ILE A 544 8.34 -3.93 22.95
C ILE A 544 7.47 -4.71 23.93
#